data_09ac366e780a3a204a9d28351be2485a
#
_entry.id   09ac366e780a3a204a9d28351be2485a
#
_cell.length_a   1.000
_cell.length_b   1.000
_cell.length_c   1.000
_cell.angle_alpha   90.00
_cell.angle_beta   90.00
_cell.angle_gamma   90.00
#
_symmetry.space_group_name_H-M   'P 1'
#
loop_
_entity.id
_entity.type
_entity.pdbx_description
1 polymer ?
#
loop_
_entity_poly.entity_id
_entity_poly.type
_entity_poly.pdbx_seq_one_letter_code
_entity_poly.pdbx_strand_id
1 'polypeptide(L)'
;MADLPHRELGGLSVSAVGLGCNNFGRRVDLDGTRAVVDAALDAGVNFLDTADIYGGGGGSESLLGEVLRGRRDQIVLATKFGMDMGANGPSVRPRGSKAYVREAIEGSLRRLQTDVIDLYQYHRPDGETPIEETLGALDELVKAGKVRYVGCSNFTAGELDEAAGAARENGFASFVSLQNEYSLLKRDIEADVVPECEQLGVAVLPYFPLASGLLSGKYRRGEPAPEGTRLHGRARIADDETFDRLEAAERFARERGVELLDVAVAGLAAQPMVASVIAGATKPEQVRANAAALRWTPSAEDLEELDAIFPTPRR
;
A
#
# COMPACT_ATOMS: atom_id res chain seq x y z
N MET A 1 -6.50 15.33 19.73
CA MET A 1 -5.68 15.18 18.53
C MET A 1 -6.59 15.56 17.36
N ALA A 2 -6.09 16.25 16.31
CA ALA A 2 -6.91 16.44 15.11
C ALA A 2 -7.21 15.05 14.53
N ASP A 3 -8.47 14.82 14.12
CA ASP A 3 -8.86 13.55 13.52
C ASP A 3 -8.09 13.35 12.21
N LEU A 4 -7.52 12.15 12.03
CA LEU A 4 -6.85 11.79 10.78
C LEU A 4 -7.87 11.81 9.64
N PRO A 5 -7.59 12.47 8.51
CA PRO A 5 -8.53 12.49 7.39
C PRO A 5 -8.87 11.08 6.90
N HIS A 6 -10.14 10.85 6.59
CA HIS A 6 -10.63 9.62 5.97
C HIS A 6 -11.07 9.90 4.53
N ARG A 7 -10.93 8.88 3.67
CA ARG A 7 -11.29 8.94 2.26
C ARG A 7 -12.08 7.71 1.84
N GLU A 8 -12.88 7.88 0.81
CA GLU A 8 -13.65 6.77 0.23
C GLU A 8 -12.75 5.87 -0.62
N LEU A 9 -12.95 4.56 -0.47
CA LEU A 9 -12.33 3.51 -1.26
C LEU A 9 -13.41 2.46 -1.57
N GLY A 10 -14.04 2.59 -2.73
CA GLY A 10 -15.21 1.79 -3.08
C GLY A 10 -16.43 2.14 -2.24
N GLY A 11 -16.58 1.74 -1.07
CA GLY A 11 -17.59 2.08 -0.07
C GLY A 11 -17.00 1.93 1.33
N LEU A 12 -15.67 1.83 1.38
CA LEU A 12 -14.91 1.76 2.62
C LEU A 12 -14.41 3.15 2.99
N SER A 13 -14.55 3.55 4.24
CA SER A 13 -13.94 4.77 4.78
C SER A 13 -12.57 4.42 5.37
N VAL A 14 -11.50 4.81 4.67
CA VAL A 14 -10.11 4.52 5.04
C VAL A 14 -9.37 5.75 5.50
N SER A 15 -8.51 5.62 6.49
CA SER A 15 -7.60 6.70 6.88
C SER A 15 -6.64 7.04 5.73
N ALA A 16 -6.38 8.33 5.49
CA ALA A 16 -5.54 8.80 4.39
C ALA A 16 -4.05 8.37 4.49
N VAL A 17 -3.65 7.82 5.66
CA VAL A 17 -2.43 7.03 5.86
C VAL A 17 -2.83 5.64 6.31
N GLY A 18 -2.31 4.61 5.63
CA GLY A 18 -2.50 3.20 5.96
C GLY A 18 -1.22 2.57 6.52
N LEU A 19 -1.38 1.51 7.29
CA LEU A 19 -0.27 0.71 7.81
C LEU A 19 0.06 -0.45 6.88
N GLY A 20 1.24 -0.43 6.26
CA GLY A 20 1.79 -1.56 5.51
C GLY A 20 2.42 -2.60 6.44
N CYS A 21 1.91 -3.83 6.39
CA CYS A 21 2.23 -4.90 7.33
C CYS A 21 3.32 -5.87 6.83
N ASN A 22 4.08 -5.52 5.81
CA ASN A 22 5.09 -6.39 5.19
C ASN A 22 6.31 -6.71 6.09
N ASN A 23 6.44 -6.02 7.22
CA ASN A 23 7.49 -6.27 8.21
C ASN A 23 7.08 -7.32 9.26
N PHE A 24 5.80 -7.59 9.43
CA PHE A 24 5.27 -8.50 10.42
C PHE A 24 5.60 -9.95 10.06
N GLY A 25 6.00 -10.74 11.06
CA GLY A 25 6.44 -12.11 10.88
C GLY A 25 7.83 -12.28 10.25
N ARG A 26 8.53 -11.17 9.96
CA ARG A 26 9.89 -11.20 9.41
C ARG A 26 10.87 -10.33 10.21
N ARG A 27 10.53 -9.07 10.47
CA ARG A 27 11.33 -8.08 11.21
C ARG A 27 10.68 -7.71 12.55
N VAL A 28 9.40 -7.98 12.67
CA VAL A 28 8.58 -7.64 13.83
C VAL A 28 7.86 -8.91 14.26
N ASP A 29 8.03 -9.29 15.50
CA ASP A 29 7.37 -10.42 16.15
C ASP A 29 5.94 -10.07 16.62
N LEU A 30 5.31 -10.95 17.40
CA LEU A 30 3.94 -10.76 17.87
C LEU A 30 3.79 -9.54 18.78
N ASP A 31 4.69 -9.36 19.74
CA ASP A 31 4.62 -8.24 20.68
C ASP A 31 4.85 -6.90 19.97
N GLY A 32 5.84 -6.86 19.09
CA GLY A 32 6.09 -5.71 18.24
C GLY A 32 4.93 -5.42 17.29
N THR A 33 4.30 -6.45 16.71
CA THR A 33 3.11 -6.30 15.85
C THR A 33 1.96 -5.69 16.65
N ARG A 34 1.72 -6.19 17.87
CA ARG A 34 0.70 -5.63 18.77
C ARG A 34 0.95 -4.16 19.05
N ALA A 35 2.17 -3.82 19.46
CA ALA A 35 2.52 -2.43 19.78
C ALA A 35 2.37 -1.48 18.58
N VAL A 36 2.72 -1.94 17.36
CA VAL A 36 2.57 -1.15 16.13
C VAL A 36 1.10 -0.99 15.75
N VAL A 37 0.28 -2.03 15.86
CA VAL A 37 -1.17 -1.97 15.58
C VAL A 37 -1.90 -1.12 16.63
N ASP A 38 -1.55 -1.24 17.91
CA ASP A 38 -2.11 -0.37 18.98
C ASP A 38 -1.82 1.10 18.67
N ALA A 39 -0.58 1.43 18.31
CA ALA A 39 -0.22 2.79 17.93
C ALA A 39 -0.92 3.28 16.66
N ALA A 40 -1.27 2.39 15.74
CA ALA A 40 -2.05 2.73 14.55
C ALA A 40 -3.48 3.13 14.93
N LEU A 41 -4.15 2.32 15.72
CA LEU A 41 -5.50 2.60 16.21
C LEU A 41 -5.54 3.89 17.08
N ASP A 42 -4.57 4.05 17.99
CA ASP A 42 -4.45 5.26 18.82
C ASP A 42 -4.23 6.53 17.98
N ALA A 43 -3.59 6.41 16.82
CA ALA A 43 -3.35 7.51 15.88
C ALA A 43 -4.51 7.73 14.89
N GLY A 44 -5.57 6.93 14.93
CA GLY A 44 -6.71 6.99 14.01
C GLY A 44 -6.46 6.30 12.66
N VAL A 45 -5.38 5.51 12.54
CA VAL A 45 -5.10 4.71 11.33
C VAL A 45 -5.94 3.45 11.38
N ASN A 46 -6.95 3.37 10.52
CA ASN A 46 -7.85 2.21 10.45
C ASN A 46 -7.58 1.29 9.25
N PHE A 47 -6.75 1.68 8.28
CA PHE A 47 -6.45 0.89 7.10
C PHE A 47 -5.16 0.08 7.27
N LEU A 48 -5.28 -1.25 7.33
CA LEU A 48 -4.16 -2.19 7.47
C LEU A 48 -4.03 -3.01 6.20
N ASP A 49 -2.87 -2.95 5.54
CA ASP A 49 -2.58 -3.64 4.28
C ASP A 49 -1.53 -4.73 4.47
N THR A 50 -1.93 -5.99 4.30
CA THR A 50 -1.05 -7.17 4.33
C THR A 50 -1.06 -7.93 3.00
N ALA A 51 -0.53 -9.13 2.97
CA ALA A 51 -0.60 -10.08 1.86
C ALA A 51 -0.30 -11.50 2.35
N ASP A 52 -0.80 -12.50 1.63
CA ASP A 52 -0.57 -13.93 1.89
C ASP A 52 0.91 -14.31 1.91
N ILE A 53 1.74 -13.66 1.09
CA ILE A 53 3.19 -13.91 1.01
C ILE A 53 4.00 -13.26 2.14
N TYR A 54 3.47 -12.25 2.85
CA TYR A 54 4.24 -11.50 3.85
C TYR A 54 4.56 -12.35 5.09
N GLY A 55 5.73 -12.09 5.69
CA GLY A 55 6.16 -12.83 6.86
C GLY A 55 6.57 -14.29 6.57
N GLY A 56 7.06 -14.56 5.34
CA GLY A 56 7.53 -15.90 4.96
C GLY A 56 6.39 -16.85 4.53
N GLY A 57 5.34 -16.30 3.91
CA GLY A 57 4.18 -17.07 3.44
C GLY A 57 3.11 -17.24 4.52
N GLY A 58 2.46 -16.12 4.89
CA GLY A 58 1.32 -16.07 5.80
C GLY A 58 1.63 -15.60 7.22
N GLY A 59 2.89 -15.37 7.57
CA GLY A 59 3.27 -14.96 8.93
C GLY A 59 2.65 -13.62 9.33
N SER A 60 2.60 -12.65 8.41
CA SER A 60 1.97 -11.35 8.68
C SER A 60 0.46 -11.48 8.94
N GLU A 61 -0.26 -12.25 8.11
CA GLU A 61 -1.69 -12.50 8.32
C GLU A 61 -1.95 -13.25 9.64
N SER A 62 -1.10 -14.22 9.99
CA SER A 62 -1.24 -14.99 11.25
C SER A 62 -1.07 -14.10 12.48
N LEU A 63 -0.07 -13.21 12.48
CA LEU A 63 0.14 -12.26 13.57
C LEU A 63 -1.00 -11.24 13.67
N LEU A 64 -1.50 -10.75 12.54
CA LEU A 64 -2.65 -9.86 12.51
C LEU A 64 -3.91 -10.55 13.05
N GLY A 65 -4.15 -11.81 12.68
CA GLY A 65 -5.26 -12.59 13.20
C GLY A 65 -5.26 -12.68 14.72
N GLU A 66 -4.09 -12.85 15.35
CA GLU A 66 -3.97 -12.85 16.80
C GLU A 66 -4.17 -11.46 17.42
N VAL A 67 -3.54 -10.45 16.82
CA VAL A 67 -3.57 -9.08 17.36
C VAL A 67 -4.95 -8.43 17.22
N LEU A 68 -5.70 -8.76 16.17
CA LEU A 68 -7.02 -8.18 15.88
C LEU A 68 -8.18 -8.92 16.57
N ARG A 69 -7.91 -9.96 17.33
CA ARG A 69 -8.96 -10.69 18.07
C ARG A 69 -9.74 -9.76 19.00
N GLY A 70 -11.06 -9.69 18.81
CA GLY A 70 -11.98 -8.84 19.58
C GLY A 70 -11.98 -7.34 19.18
N ARG A 71 -11.25 -6.97 18.09
CA ARG A 71 -11.22 -5.59 17.57
C ARG A 71 -11.15 -5.50 16.05
N ARG A 72 -11.53 -6.58 15.35
CA ARG A 72 -11.54 -6.67 13.89
C ARG A 72 -12.41 -5.59 13.24
N ASP A 73 -13.46 -5.18 13.90
CA ASP A 73 -14.41 -4.15 13.48
C ASP A 73 -13.87 -2.71 13.54
N GLN A 74 -12.74 -2.50 14.21
CA GLN A 74 -12.09 -1.19 14.31
C GLN A 74 -11.23 -0.84 13.09
N ILE A 75 -11.03 -1.79 12.17
CA ILE A 75 -10.14 -1.63 11.03
C ILE A 75 -10.80 -2.01 9.71
N VAL A 76 -10.26 -1.43 8.63
CA VAL A 76 -10.43 -1.87 7.25
C VAL A 76 -9.23 -2.75 6.90
N LEU A 77 -9.46 -4.03 6.70
CA LEU A 77 -8.42 -5.03 6.46
C LEU A 77 -8.28 -5.32 4.97
N ALA A 78 -7.11 -5.01 4.43
CA ALA A 78 -6.72 -5.39 3.08
C ALA A 78 -5.70 -6.54 3.12
N THR A 79 -5.88 -7.53 2.26
CA THR A 79 -4.85 -8.54 1.96
C THR A 79 -4.80 -8.86 0.48
N LYS A 80 -3.80 -9.64 0.06
CA LYS A 80 -3.52 -9.92 -1.34
C LYS A 80 -3.25 -11.40 -1.57
N PHE A 81 -3.46 -11.84 -2.83
CA PHE A 81 -3.13 -13.18 -3.32
C PHE A 81 -2.41 -13.11 -4.67
N GLY A 82 -1.86 -14.23 -5.13
CA GLY A 82 -1.32 -14.34 -6.49
C GLY A 82 0.20 -14.28 -6.59
N MET A 83 0.90 -14.10 -5.48
CA MET A 83 2.36 -14.25 -5.42
C MET A 83 2.75 -15.67 -5.02
N ASP A 84 4.00 -16.04 -5.30
CA ASP A 84 4.51 -17.36 -4.96
C ASP A 84 4.83 -17.47 -3.47
N MET A 85 3.99 -18.19 -2.75
CA MET A 85 4.17 -18.47 -1.31
C MET A 85 5.04 -19.72 -1.04
N GLY A 86 5.59 -20.35 -2.08
CA GLY A 86 6.32 -21.60 -1.95
C GLY A 86 5.44 -22.73 -1.36
N ALA A 87 5.98 -23.50 -0.43
CA ALA A 87 5.28 -24.63 0.19
C ALA A 87 4.08 -24.22 1.08
N ASN A 88 3.96 -22.94 1.46
CA ASN A 88 2.89 -22.45 2.33
C ASN A 88 1.64 -21.97 1.54
N GLY A 89 1.73 -21.93 0.22
CA GLY A 89 0.64 -21.47 -0.66
C GLY A 89 -0.16 -22.60 -1.28
N PRO A 90 -1.21 -22.24 -2.03
CA PRO A 90 -1.94 -23.18 -2.86
C PRO A 90 -1.02 -23.94 -3.82
N SER A 91 -1.28 -25.21 -4.02
CA SER A 91 -0.53 -26.05 -4.98
C SER A 91 -0.99 -25.85 -6.42
N VAL A 92 -2.15 -25.27 -6.61
CA VAL A 92 -2.79 -25.03 -7.91
C VAL A 92 -2.07 -23.91 -8.66
N ARG A 93 -2.02 -24.01 -9.98
CA ARG A 93 -1.49 -23.01 -10.92
C ARG A 93 -2.41 -22.94 -12.15
N PRO A 94 -2.44 -21.81 -12.86
CA PRO A 94 -1.75 -20.54 -12.59
C PRO A 94 -2.37 -19.78 -11.39
N ARG A 95 -1.67 -18.74 -10.90
CA ARG A 95 -2.01 -18.03 -9.64
C ARG A 95 -3.19 -17.05 -9.75
N GLY A 96 -3.61 -16.70 -10.94
CA GLY A 96 -4.85 -15.95 -11.20
C GLY A 96 -6.07 -16.86 -11.36
N SER A 97 -5.88 -18.17 -11.54
CA SER A 97 -6.98 -19.09 -11.83
C SER A 97 -8.02 -19.15 -10.72
N LYS A 98 -9.25 -19.42 -11.10
CA LYS A 98 -10.39 -19.57 -10.19
C LYS A 98 -10.10 -20.57 -9.05
N ALA A 99 -9.46 -21.68 -9.38
CA ALA A 99 -9.11 -22.71 -8.40
C ALA A 99 -8.11 -22.16 -7.37
N TYR A 100 -7.08 -21.41 -7.83
CA TYR A 100 -6.11 -20.78 -6.93
C TYR A 100 -6.76 -19.72 -6.03
N VAL A 101 -7.56 -18.82 -6.59
CA VAL A 101 -8.25 -17.75 -5.84
C VAL A 101 -9.10 -18.33 -4.72
N ARG A 102 -9.85 -19.40 -5.00
CA ARG A 102 -10.68 -20.08 -4.00
C ARG A 102 -9.87 -20.72 -2.86
N GLU A 103 -8.72 -21.31 -3.15
CA GLU A 103 -7.86 -21.89 -2.12
C GLU A 103 -7.12 -20.81 -1.33
N ALA A 104 -6.65 -19.75 -2.00
CA ALA A 104 -5.92 -18.64 -1.39
C ALA A 104 -6.78 -17.89 -0.36
N ILE A 105 -8.04 -17.56 -0.69
CA ILE A 105 -8.93 -16.85 0.23
C ILE A 105 -9.18 -17.64 1.52
N GLU A 106 -9.41 -18.96 1.43
CA GLU A 106 -9.61 -19.79 2.61
C GLU A 106 -8.36 -19.81 3.52
N GLY A 107 -7.18 -19.78 2.89
CA GLY A 107 -5.91 -19.64 3.60
C GLY A 107 -5.83 -18.32 4.36
N SER A 108 -6.13 -17.21 3.70
CA SER A 108 -6.09 -15.86 4.29
C SER A 108 -7.11 -15.69 5.41
N LEU A 109 -8.37 -16.10 5.20
CA LEU A 109 -9.42 -16.04 6.24
C LEU A 109 -9.02 -16.83 7.50
N ARG A 110 -8.46 -18.02 7.30
CA ARG A 110 -7.99 -18.87 8.40
C ARG A 110 -6.83 -18.24 9.18
N ARG A 111 -5.81 -17.65 8.48
CA ARG A 111 -4.67 -17.00 9.13
C ARG A 111 -5.09 -15.72 9.83
N LEU A 112 -5.93 -14.91 9.21
CA LEU A 112 -6.46 -13.66 9.75
C LEU A 112 -7.53 -13.86 10.83
N GLN A 113 -8.01 -15.11 11.05
CA GLN A 113 -9.05 -15.46 12.03
C GLN A 113 -10.31 -14.59 11.87
N THR A 114 -10.77 -14.41 10.64
CA THR A 114 -11.95 -13.62 10.28
C THR A 114 -12.73 -14.31 9.18
N ASP A 115 -14.04 -14.06 9.13
CA ASP A 115 -14.91 -14.59 8.09
C ASP A 115 -15.02 -13.66 6.87
N VAL A 116 -14.51 -12.40 6.99
CA VAL A 116 -14.61 -11.40 5.93
C VAL A 116 -13.35 -10.56 5.80
N ILE A 117 -12.93 -10.32 4.56
CA ILE A 117 -11.87 -9.38 4.17
C ILE A 117 -12.53 -8.14 3.55
N ASP A 118 -12.11 -6.94 3.97
CA ASP A 118 -12.71 -5.71 3.47
C ASP A 118 -12.24 -5.38 2.05
N LEU A 119 -10.94 -5.57 1.75
CA LEU A 119 -10.36 -5.37 0.43
C LEU A 119 -9.44 -6.55 0.07
N TYR A 120 -9.80 -7.31 -0.96
CA TYR A 120 -8.99 -8.44 -1.46
C TYR A 120 -8.37 -8.09 -2.79
N GLN A 121 -7.03 -8.12 -2.87
CA GLN A 121 -6.31 -7.57 -4.01
C GLN A 121 -5.56 -8.66 -4.78
N TYR A 122 -5.66 -8.62 -6.12
CA TYR A 122 -4.76 -9.40 -6.98
C TYR A 122 -3.39 -8.73 -6.96
N HIS A 123 -2.42 -9.39 -6.32
CA HIS A 123 -1.12 -8.80 -6.00
C HIS A 123 -0.30 -8.44 -7.23
N ARG A 124 -0.41 -9.28 -8.28
CA ARG A 124 0.22 -9.08 -9.59
C ARG A 124 -0.41 -10.04 -10.60
N PRO A 125 -0.65 -9.61 -11.84
CA PRO A 125 -1.01 -10.51 -12.93
C PRO A 125 0.04 -11.62 -13.09
N ASP A 126 -0.40 -12.86 -13.30
CA ASP A 126 0.51 -13.99 -13.50
C ASP A 126 0.97 -14.16 -14.97
N GLY A 127 0.37 -13.41 -15.89
CA GLY A 127 0.68 -13.43 -17.32
C GLY A 127 0.15 -14.67 -18.05
N GLU A 128 -0.62 -15.52 -17.39
CA GLU A 128 -1.13 -16.77 -17.94
C GLU A 128 -2.66 -16.85 -17.88
N THR A 129 -3.27 -16.38 -16.79
CA THR A 129 -4.71 -16.46 -16.57
C THR A 129 -5.44 -15.28 -17.23
N PRO A 130 -6.44 -15.52 -18.08
CA PRO A 130 -7.32 -14.45 -18.57
C PRO A 130 -7.95 -13.71 -17.41
N ILE A 131 -7.99 -12.38 -17.50
CA ILE A 131 -8.46 -11.54 -16.36
C ILE A 131 -9.92 -11.81 -16.01
N GLU A 132 -10.75 -12.22 -16.98
CA GLU A 132 -12.15 -12.59 -16.77
C GLU A 132 -12.30 -13.77 -15.82
N GLU A 133 -11.39 -14.76 -15.87
CA GLU A 133 -11.43 -15.91 -14.97
C GLU A 133 -11.14 -15.46 -13.54
N THR A 134 -10.12 -14.60 -13.36
CA THR A 134 -9.77 -14.05 -12.04
C THR A 134 -10.91 -13.20 -11.49
N LEU A 135 -11.47 -12.29 -12.29
CA LEU A 135 -12.58 -11.42 -11.87
C LEU A 135 -13.84 -12.24 -11.55
N GLY A 136 -14.16 -13.25 -12.35
CA GLY A 136 -15.27 -14.16 -12.06
C GLY A 136 -15.12 -14.89 -10.73
N ALA A 137 -13.89 -15.32 -10.41
CA ALA A 137 -13.60 -15.93 -9.11
C ALA A 137 -13.74 -14.92 -7.95
N LEU A 138 -13.25 -13.70 -8.12
CA LEU A 138 -13.38 -12.63 -7.12
C LEU A 138 -14.83 -12.21 -6.90
N ASP A 139 -15.63 -12.11 -7.97
CA ASP A 139 -17.05 -11.81 -7.91
C ASP A 139 -17.84 -12.87 -7.11
N GLU A 140 -17.49 -14.16 -7.26
CA GLU A 140 -18.07 -15.22 -6.44
C GLU A 140 -17.76 -15.04 -4.95
N LEU A 141 -16.56 -14.56 -4.60
CA LEU A 141 -16.19 -14.28 -3.20
C LEU A 141 -16.97 -13.08 -2.63
N VAL A 142 -17.20 -12.05 -3.44
CA VAL A 142 -18.05 -10.91 -3.06
C VAL A 142 -19.48 -11.36 -2.85
N LYS A 143 -20.07 -12.12 -3.79
CA LYS A 143 -21.43 -12.67 -3.68
C LYS A 143 -21.60 -13.64 -2.50
N ALA A 144 -20.54 -14.36 -2.13
CA ALA A 144 -20.51 -15.22 -0.95
C ALA A 144 -20.32 -14.46 0.37
N GLY A 145 -20.09 -13.15 0.34
CA GLY A 145 -19.84 -12.31 1.51
C GLY A 145 -18.50 -12.52 2.20
N LYS A 146 -17.56 -13.25 1.58
CA LYS A 146 -16.19 -13.43 2.09
C LYS A 146 -15.29 -12.23 1.86
N VAL A 147 -15.60 -11.43 0.85
CA VAL A 147 -14.88 -10.22 0.46
C VAL A 147 -15.89 -9.10 0.27
N ARG A 148 -15.59 -7.89 0.76
CA ARG A 148 -16.47 -6.72 0.52
C ARG A 148 -16.17 -6.04 -0.79
N TYR A 149 -14.89 -5.76 -1.04
CA TYR A 149 -14.40 -5.09 -2.25
C TYR A 149 -13.16 -5.78 -2.79
N VAL A 150 -12.96 -5.65 -4.10
CA VAL A 150 -11.81 -6.20 -4.80
C VAL A 150 -10.92 -5.10 -5.34
N GLY A 151 -9.62 -5.36 -5.41
CA GLY A 151 -8.63 -4.43 -5.93
C GLY A 151 -7.51 -5.17 -6.66
N CYS A 152 -6.59 -4.41 -7.24
CA CYS A 152 -5.42 -4.96 -7.90
C CYS A 152 -4.14 -4.23 -7.48
N SER A 153 -3.01 -4.81 -7.83
CA SER A 153 -1.69 -4.24 -7.55
C SER A 153 -0.72 -4.57 -8.68
N ASN A 154 0.17 -3.64 -8.99
CA ASN A 154 1.17 -3.79 -10.06
C ASN A 154 0.55 -4.00 -11.45
N PHE A 155 -0.58 -3.39 -11.72
CA PHE A 155 -1.21 -3.34 -13.03
C PHE A 155 -0.71 -2.13 -13.82
N THR A 156 -0.56 -2.28 -15.11
CA THR A 156 -0.40 -1.19 -16.08
C THR A 156 -1.77 -0.55 -16.37
N ALA A 157 -1.79 0.61 -17.03
CA ALA A 157 -3.02 1.25 -17.48
C ALA A 157 -3.85 0.33 -18.40
N GLY A 158 -3.18 -0.34 -19.35
CA GLY A 158 -3.85 -1.27 -20.27
C GLY A 158 -4.45 -2.49 -19.58
N GLU A 159 -3.76 -3.10 -18.62
CA GLU A 159 -4.29 -4.22 -17.82
C GLU A 159 -5.48 -3.79 -16.94
N LEU A 160 -5.46 -2.53 -16.46
CA LEU A 160 -6.56 -1.99 -15.68
C LEU A 160 -7.81 -1.74 -16.53
N ASP A 161 -7.65 -1.17 -17.75
CA ASP A 161 -8.73 -0.99 -18.72
C ASP A 161 -9.32 -2.33 -19.15
N GLU A 162 -8.48 -3.32 -19.48
CA GLU A 162 -8.91 -4.68 -19.83
C GLU A 162 -9.75 -5.30 -18.69
N ALA A 163 -9.29 -5.17 -17.44
CA ALA A 163 -10.01 -5.66 -16.28
C ALA A 163 -11.38 -4.95 -16.09
N ALA A 164 -11.41 -3.63 -16.28
CA ALA A 164 -12.65 -2.85 -16.19
C ALA A 164 -13.63 -3.21 -17.31
N GLY A 165 -13.13 -3.44 -18.53
CA GLY A 165 -13.93 -3.95 -19.67
C GLY A 165 -14.55 -5.30 -19.36
N ALA A 166 -13.72 -6.27 -18.94
CA ALA A 166 -14.16 -7.61 -18.59
C ALA A 166 -15.20 -7.62 -17.45
N ALA A 167 -14.99 -6.81 -16.41
CA ALA A 167 -15.94 -6.69 -15.31
C ALA A 167 -17.31 -6.17 -15.80
N ARG A 168 -17.29 -5.12 -16.62
CA ARG A 168 -18.51 -4.51 -17.18
C ARG A 168 -19.28 -5.48 -18.09
N GLU A 169 -18.59 -6.17 -18.99
CA GLU A 169 -19.20 -7.10 -19.95
C GLU A 169 -19.86 -8.29 -19.27
N ASN A 170 -19.28 -8.78 -18.18
CA ASN A 170 -19.74 -9.97 -17.47
C ASN A 170 -20.59 -9.65 -16.22
N GLY A 171 -20.73 -8.38 -15.84
CA GLY A 171 -21.45 -7.98 -14.63
C GLY A 171 -20.73 -8.44 -13.35
N PHE A 172 -19.41 -8.51 -13.35
CA PHE A 172 -18.60 -8.86 -12.21
C PHE A 172 -18.28 -7.64 -11.33
N ALA A 173 -17.85 -7.90 -10.10
CA ALA A 173 -17.30 -6.87 -9.22
C ALA A 173 -16.05 -6.24 -9.87
N SER A 174 -16.03 -4.91 -9.97
CA SER A 174 -14.92 -4.14 -10.52
C SER A 174 -13.87 -3.85 -9.44
N PHE A 175 -12.60 -3.68 -9.83
CA PHE A 175 -11.57 -3.19 -8.92
C PHE A 175 -11.90 -1.76 -8.45
N VAL A 176 -11.88 -1.56 -7.13
CA VAL A 176 -12.08 -0.24 -6.51
C VAL A 176 -10.76 0.46 -6.20
N SER A 177 -9.66 -0.27 -6.24
CA SER A 177 -8.33 0.26 -5.96
C SER A 177 -7.24 -0.37 -6.80
N LEU A 178 -6.22 0.44 -7.09
CA LEU A 178 -4.95 0.02 -7.65
C LEU A 178 -3.82 0.35 -6.67
N GLN A 179 -3.02 -0.65 -6.30
CA GLN A 179 -1.88 -0.46 -5.42
C GLN A 179 -0.58 -0.61 -6.21
N ASN A 180 0.10 0.50 -6.53
CA ASN A 180 1.36 0.53 -7.27
C ASN A 180 2.46 1.26 -6.50
N GLU A 181 3.74 1.02 -6.89
CA GLU A 181 4.86 1.77 -6.35
C GLU A 181 4.72 3.24 -6.71
N TYR A 182 4.62 4.08 -5.68
CA TYR A 182 4.48 5.51 -5.87
C TYR A 182 5.08 6.27 -4.70
N SER A 183 6.00 7.17 -5.02
CA SER A 183 6.65 8.09 -4.08
C SER A 183 7.08 9.35 -4.83
N LEU A 184 7.49 10.39 -4.14
CA LEU A 184 8.04 11.59 -4.79
C LEU A 184 9.28 11.28 -5.66
N LEU A 185 10.04 10.21 -5.32
CA LEU A 185 11.18 9.73 -6.13
C LEU A 185 10.78 8.74 -7.24
N LYS A 186 9.56 8.24 -7.26
CA LYS A 186 9.07 7.25 -8.23
C LYS A 186 7.67 7.64 -8.69
N ARG A 187 7.59 8.41 -9.76
CA ARG A 187 6.37 9.05 -10.26
C ARG A 187 5.91 8.52 -11.63
N ASP A 188 6.46 7.41 -12.08
CA ASP A 188 6.18 6.88 -13.44
C ASP A 188 4.69 6.63 -13.68
N ILE A 189 3.94 6.23 -12.66
CA ILE A 189 2.50 5.93 -12.78
C ILE A 189 1.65 7.17 -13.14
N GLU A 190 2.16 8.38 -12.94
CA GLU A 190 1.44 9.61 -13.28
C GLU A 190 1.30 9.83 -14.79
N ALA A 191 2.11 9.15 -15.60
CA ALA A 191 2.11 9.33 -17.05
C ALA A 191 0.88 8.67 -17.73
N ASP A 192 0.39 7.56 -17.20
CA ASP A 192 -0.66 6.75 -17.83
C ASP A 192 -1.60 6.07 -16.80
N VAL A 193 -1.06 5.50 -15.73
CA VAL A 193 -1.83 4.71 -14.76
C VAL A 193 -2.77 5.60 -13.93
N VAL A 194 -2.30 6.76 -13.43
CA VAL A 194 -3.13 7.67 -12.64
C VAL A 194 -4.28 8.25 -13.48
N PRO A 195 -4.05 8.74 -14.72
CA PRO A 195 -5.15 9.14 -15.62
C PRO A 195 -6.18 8.03 -15.87
N GLU A 196 -5.72 6.77 -16.03
CA GLU A 196 -6.63 5.64 -16.21
C GLU A 196 -7.44 5.36 -14.93
N CYS A 197 -6.82 5.43 -13.76
CA CYS A 197 -7.52 5.32 -12.49
C CYS A 197 -8.59 6.40 -12.33
N GLU A 198 -8.30 7.64 -12.73
CA GLU A 198 -9.26 8.75 -12.71
C GLU A 198 -10.45 8.49 -13.64
N GLN A 199 -10.19 8.06 -14.86
CA GLN A 199 -11.24 7.72 -15.84
C GLN A 199 -12.16 6.61 -15.35
N LEU A 200 -11.62 5.61 -14.66
CA LEU A 200 -12.35 4.44 -14.19
C LEU A 200 -12.92 4.61 -12.76
N GLY A 201 -12.60 5.70 -12.06
CA GLY A 201 -13.00 5.91 -10.67
C GLY A 201 -12.31 4.94 -9.68
N VAL A 202 -11.11 4.48 -10.01
CA VAL A 202 -10.31 3.54 -9.21
C VAL A 202 -9.35 4.33 -8.32
N ALA A 203 -9.39 4.10 -7.00
CA ALA A 203 -8.51 4.79 -6.06
C ALA A 203 -7.07 4.25 -6.13
N VAL A 204 -6.08 5.13 -5.95
CA VAL A 204 -4.65 4.77 -5.89
C VAL A 204 -4.21 4.56 -4.45
N LEU A 205 -3.49 3.48 -4.21
CA LEU A 205 -2.88 3.12 -2.93
C LEU A 205 -1.36 3.05 -3.10
N PRO A 206 -0.61 4.14 -2.87
CA PRO A 206 0.83 4.14 -2.96
C PRO A 206 1.49 3.16 -2.00
N TYR A 207 2.30 2.21 -2.51
CA TYR A 207 3.23 1.46 -1.67
C TYR A 207 4.67 1.97 -1.85
N PHE A 208 5.54 1.74 -0.87
CA PHE A 208 6.88 2.33 -0.75
C PHE A 208 6.90 3.87 -0.84
N PRO A 209 5.96 4.58 -0.21
CA PRO A 209 5.84 6.03 -0.31
C PRO A 209 7.07 6.78 0.17
N LEU A 210 7.88 6.15 1.02
CA LEU A 210 9.13 6.70 1.53
C LEU A 210 10.38 6.20 0.77
N ALA A 211 10.23 5.60 -0.42
CA ALA A 211 11.34 5.10 -1.25
C ALA A 211 12.39 4.32 -0.42
N SER A 212 11.97 3.26 0.27
CA SER A 212 12.82 2.48 1.18
C SER A 212 13.41 3.29 2.35
N GLY A 213 12.80 4.42 2.67
CA GLY A 213 13.17 5.32 3.74
C GLY A 213 14.07 6.47 3.33
N LEU A 214 14.39 6.64 2.04
CA LEU A 214 15.14 7.79 1.53
C LEU A 214 14.44 9.11 1.87
N LEU A 215 13.13 9.16 1.72
CA LEU A 215 12.30 10.33 2.01
C LEU A 215 11.97 10.52 3.50
N SER A 216 12.66 9.83 4.41
CA SER A 216 12.46 10.00 5.86
C SER A 216 13.52 10.86 6.56
N GLY A 217 14.43 11.47 5.81
CA GLY A 217 15.47 12.37 6.33
C GLY A 217 16.61 11.70 7.11
N LYS A 218 16.70 10.36 7.12
CA LYS A 218 17.70 9.62 7.90
C LYS A 218 18.99 9.25 7.15
N TYR A 219 19.00 9.39 5.83
CA TYR A 219 20.17 9.08 5.01
C TYR A 219 20.88 10.36 4.59
N ARG A 220 22.21 10.33 4.57
CA ARG A 220 23.05 11.47 4.17
C ARG A 220 23.99 11.08 3.06
N ARG A 221 24.28 12.03 2.17
CA ARG A 221 25.25 11.85 1.08
C ARG A 221 26.63 11.55 1.67
N GLY A 222 27.28 10.53 1.13
CA GLY A 222 28.64 10.15 1.56
C GLY A 222 28.74 9.41 2.90
N GLU A 223 27.61 9.19 3.60
CA GLU A 223 27.58 8.43 4.84
C GLU A 223 27.02 7.02 4.64
N PRO A 224 27.48 6.02 5.40
CA PRO A 224 26.86 4.70 5.39
C PRO A 224 25.44 4.77 5.95
N ALA A 225 24.56 3.90 5.44
CA ALA A 225 23.21 3.81 5.98
C ALA A 225 23.21 3.42 7.46
N PRO A 226 22.45 4.13 8.32
CA PRO A 226 22.40 3.83 9.76
C PRO A 226 22.00 2.38 10.03
N GLU A 227 22.52 1.80 11.11
CA GLU A 227 22.23 0.44 11.54
C GLU A 227 20.72 0.24 11.78
N GLY A 228 20.20 -0.94 11.46
CA GLY A 228 18.78 -1.27 11.58
C GLY A 228 17.86 -0.67 10.51
N THR A 229 18.38 0.16 9.61
CA THR A 229 17.61 0.70 8.49
C THR A 229 17.52 -0.29 7.32
N ARG A 230 16.60 -0.03 6.37
CA ARG A 230 16.36 -0.92 5.22
C ARG A 230 17.56 -1.00 4.27
N LEU A 231 18.32 0.08 4.15
CA LEU A 231 19.47 0.19 3.24
C LEU A 231 20.83 -0.08 3.93
N HIS A 232 20.82 -0.44 5.22
CA HIS A 232 22.04 -0.79 5.94
C HIS A 232 22.81 -1.91 5.22
N GLY A 233 24.13 -1.76 5.12
CA GLY A 233 25.01 -2.72 4.45
C GLY A 233 25.05 -2.62 2.93
N ARG A 234 24.29 -1.72 2.30
CA ARG A 234 24.41 -1.46 0.85
C ARG A 234 25.64 -0.60 0.56
N ALA A 235 26.39 -0.97 -0.47
CA ALA A 235 27.59 -0.22 -0.90
C ALA A 235 27.25 1.19 -1.40
N ARG A 236 26.08 1.36 -1.99
CA ARG A 236 25.55 2.67 -2.43
C ARG A 236 24.09 2.77 -2.04
N ILE A 237 23.71 3.85 -1.39
CA ILE A 237 22.36 4.11 -0.89
C ILE A 237 21.47 4.66 -2.04
N ALA A 238 22.00 5.65 -2.78
CA ALA A 238 21.37 6.30 -3.91
C ALA A 238 22.43 6.93 -4.81
N ASP A 239 22.06 7.38 -6.01
CA ASP A 239 22.93 8.17 -6.88
C ASP A 239 22.95 9.65 -6.48
N ASP A 240 23.81 10.41 -7.14
CA ASP A 240 24.02 11.84 -6.82
C ASP A 240 22.78 12.65 -7.15
N GLU A 241 22.08 12.37 -8.25
CA GLU A 241 20.83 13.03 -8.65
C GLU A 241 19.74 12.82 -7.60
N THR A 242 19.58 11.61 -7.09
CA THR A 242 18.65 11.32 -6.00
C THR A 242 18.99 12.13 -4.75
N PHE A 243 20.28 12.21 -4.38
CA PHE A 243 20.69 13.03 -3.23
C PHE A 243 20.47 14.54 -3.47
N ASP A 244 20.68 15.04 -4.67
CA ASP A 244 20.39 16.45 -5.01
C ASP A 244 18.90 16.77 -4.77
N ARG A 245 18.00 15.87 -5.19
CA ARG A 245 16.56 16.00 -4.97
C ARG A 245 16.20 15.90 -3.48
N LEU A 246 16.79 14.97 -2.74
CA LEU A 246 16.56 14.82 -1.29
C LEU A 246 17.01 16.08 -0.52
N GLU A 247 18.17 16.62 -0.83
CA GLU A 247 18.71 17.83 -0.21
C GLU A 247 17.86 19.07 -0.57
N ALA A 248 17.34 19.15 -1.80
CA ALA A 248 16.39 20.19 -2.19
C ALA A 248 15.07 20.07 -1.41
N ALA A 249 14.52 18.85 -1.30
CA ALA A 249 13.30 18.61 -0.53
C ALA A 249 13.49 18.86 0.98
N GLU A 250 14.67 18.59 1.55
CA GLU A 250 14.99 18.96 2.94
C GLU A 250 15.05 20.48 3.14
N ARG A 251 15.54 21.24 2.16
CA ARG A 251 15.47 22.72 2.21
C ARG A 251 14.03 23.20 2.16
N PHE A 252 13.26 22.69 1.20
CA PHE A 252 11.83 22.97 1.06
C PHE A 252 11.07 22.71 2.37
N ALA A 253 11.30 21.57 3.01
CA ALA A 253 10.67 21.21 4.29
C ALA A 253 11.04 22.20 5.40
N ARG A 254 12.32 22.54 5.55
CA ARG A 254 12.80 23.50 6.56
C ARG A 254 12.18 24.89 6.41
N GLU A 255 12.05 25.39 5.18
CA GLU A 255 11.44 26.69 4.90
C GLU A 255 9.98 26.77 5.34
N ARG A 256 9.30 25.62 5.39
CA ARG A 256 7.90 25.46 5.80
C ARG A 256 7.74 25.01 7.25
N GLY A 257 8.85 24.77 7.96
CA GLY A 257 8.85 24.33 9.35
C GLY A 257 8.31 22.90 9.54
N VAL A 258 8.48 22.04 8.51
CA VAL A 258 8.06 20.64 8.53
C VAL A 258 9.25 19.70 8.26
N GLU A 259 9.06 18.40 8.46
CA GLU A 259 10.06 17.38 8.20
C GLU A 259 9.93 16.82 6.76
N LEU A 260 11.01 16.25 6.21
CA LEU A 260 10.98 15.57 4.90
C LEU A 260 9.92 14.44 4.86
N LEU A 261 9.69 13.76 5.96
CA LEU A 261 8.64 12.75 6.10
C LEU A 261 7.25 13.35 5.85
N ASP A 262 6.99 14.55 6.38
CA ASP A 262 5.71 15.23 6.21
C ASP A 262 5.50 15.58 4.74
N VAL A 263 6.54 16.09 4.08
CA VAL A 263 6.54 16.39 2.64
C VAL A 263 6.23 15.14 1.82
N ALA A 264 6.88 14.01 2.13
CA ALA A 264 6.71 12.77 1.39
C ALA A 264 5.29 12.20 1.51
N VAL A 265 4.74 12.18 2.73
CA VAL A 265 3.42 11.58 2.99
C VAL A 265 2.29 12.53 2.54
N ALA A 266 2.35 13.81 2.94
CA ALA A 266 1.31 14.77 2.61
C ALA A 266 1.31 15.13 1.12
N GLY A 267 2.50 15.22 0.48
CA GLY A 267 2.61 15.45 -0.97
C GLY A 267 1.93 14.35 -1.80
N LEU A 268 2.09 13.08 -1.42
CA LEU A 268 1.36 11.97 -2.06
C LEU A 268 -0.13 11.99 -1.70
N ALA A 269 -0.45 12.23 -0.44
CA ALA A 269 -1.83 12.31 -0.01
C ALA A 269 -2.60 13.48 -0.66
N ALA A 270 -1.93 14.50 -1.15
CA ALA A 270 -2.55 15.60 -1.88
C ALA A 270 -2.95 15.25 -3.32
N GLN A 271 -2.47 14.13 -3.87
CA GLN A 271 -2.84 13.70 -5.21
C GLN A 271 -4.31 13.24 -5.26
N PRO A 272 -5.10 13.67 -6.27
CA PRO A 272 -6.56 13.51 -6.28
C PRO A 272 -7.04 12.07 -6.12
N MET A 273 -6.35 11.10 -6.75
CA MET A 273 -6.77 9.70 -6.75
C MET A 273 -6.22 8.88 -5.58
N VAL A 274 -5.35 9.45 -4.75
CA VAL A 274 -4.75 8.73 -3.61
C VAL A 274 -5.76 8.64 -2.46
N ALA A 275 -6.22 7.43 -2.17
CA ALA A 275 -7.12 7.20 -1.02
C ALA A 275 -6.35 7.01 0.30
N SER A 276 -5.25 6.26 0.28
CA SER A 276 -4.45 6.01 1.48
C SER A 276 -2.98 5.77 1.12
N VAL A 277 -2.07 6.50 1.76
CA VAL A 277 -0.62 6.31 1.60
C VAL A 277 -0.18 5.16 2.51
N ILE A 278 0.20 4.01 1.92
CA ILE A 278 0.53 2.80 2.68
C ILE A 278 1.99 2.85 3.12
N ALA A 279 2.21 3.25 4.37
CA ALA A 279 3.53 3.36 4.97
C ALA A 279 3.83 2.18 5.91
N GLY A 280 4.93 1.47 5.66
CA GLY A 280 5.39 0.38 6.52
C GLY A 280 6.04 0.89 7.81
N ALA A 281 5.79 0.21 8.93
CA ALA A 281 6.41 0.50 10.20
C ALA A 281 6.96 -0.76 10.87
N THR A 282 7.97 -0.59 11.73
CA THR A 282 8.54 -1.62 12.61
C THR A 282 8.48 -1.21 14.08
N LYS A 283 8.08 0.04 14.36
CA LYS A 283 7.99 0.62 15.72
C LYS A 283 6.80 1.57 15.80
N PRO A 284 6.16 1.71 16.98
CA PRO A 284 5.04 2.63 17.24
C PRO A 284 5.30 4.08 16.82
N GLU A 285 6.52 4.58 17.05
CA GLU A 285 6.90 5.98 16.76
C GLU A 285 6.79 6.28 15.26
N GLN A 286 7.12 5.30 14.40
CA GLN A 286 7.02 5.46 12.94
C GLN A 286 5.56 5.59 12.48
N VAL A 287 4.65 4.82 13.09
CA VAL A 287 3.21 4.94 12.78
C VAL A 287 2.69 6.32 13.17
N ARG A 288 3.02 6.77 14.39
CA ARG A 288 2.62 8.09 14.87
C ARG A 288 3.18 9.22 14.00
N ALA A 289 4.45 9.10 13.57
CA ALA A 289 5.08 10.06 12.68
C ALA A 289 4.39 10.08 11.30
N ASN A 290 4.13 8.92 10.70
CA ASN A 290 3.43 8.83 9.41
C ASN A 290 2.01 9.45 9.48
N ALA A 291 1.26 9.18 10.54
CA ALA A 291 -0.06 9.77 10.75
C ALA A 291 0.01 11.29 11.01
N ALA A 292 1.01 11.74 11.76
CA ALA A 292 1.22 13.15 12.06
C ALA A 292 1.62 13.98 10.83
N ALA A 293 2.20 13.35 9.80
CA ALA A 293 2.60 14.01 8.56
C ALA A 293 1.43 14.70 7.84
N LEU A 294 0.20 14.22 8.01
CA LEU A 294 -1.00 14.85 7.43
C LEU A 294 -1.50 16.10 8.19
N ARG A 295 -0.79 16.55 9.23
CA ARG A 295 -1.06 17.86 9.84
C ARG A 295 -0.61 19.01 8.96
N TRP A 296 0.35 18.78 8.10
CA TRP A 296 0.71 19.70 7.04
C TRP A 296 -0.12 19.41 5.79
N THR A 297 -0.70 20.45 5.23
CA THR A 297 -1.44 20.38 3.96
C THR A 297 -0.70 21.26 2.95
N PRO A 298 -0.11 20.69 1.88
CA PRO A 298 0.56 21.48 0.87
C PRO A 298 -0.41 22.39 0.13
N SER A 299 0.00 23.64 -0.11
CA SER A 299 -0.70 24.54 -1.01
C SER A 299 -0.46 24.16 -2.48
N ALA A 300 -1.18 24.79 -3.41
CA ALA A 300 -0.92 24.59 -4.84
C ALA A 300 0.51 25.01 -5.23
N GLU A 301 1.03 26.11 -4.66
CA GLU A 301 2.40 26.57 -4.86
C GLU A 301 3.42 25.56 -4.32
N ASP A 302 3.15 24.95 -3.17
CA ASP A 302 3.99 23.89 -2.61
C ASP A 302 4.06 22.68 -3.55
N LEU A 303 2.94 22.28 -4.14
CA LEU A 303 2.89 21.16 -5.08
C LEU A 303 3.66 21.47 -6.38
N GLU A 304 3.54 22.69 -6.91
CA GLU A 304 4.31 23.14 -8.09
C GLU A 304 5.83 23.13 -7.80
N GLU A 305 6.26 23.56 -6.62
CA GLU A 305 7.67 23.52 -6.22
C GLU A 305 8.16 22.08 -6.03
N LEU A 306 7.33 21.21 -5.45
CA LEU A 306 7.63 19.78 -5.34
C LEU A 306 7.75 19.10 -6.70
N ASP A 307 6.94 19.49 -7.68
CA ASP A 307 7.04 19.01 -9.06
C ASP A 307 8.36 19.44 -9.73
N ALA A 308 8.88 20.62 -9.40
CA ALA A 308 10.18 21.07 -9.86
C ALA A 308 11.33 20.29 -9.22
N ILE A 309 11.22 19.92 -7.93
CA ILE A 309 12.22 19.12 -7.21
C ILE A 309 12.19 17.64 -7.67
N PHE A 310 11.00 17.11 -7.87
CA PHE A 310 10.75 15.72 -8.26
C PHE A 310 9.99 15.65 -9.59
N PRO A 311 10.62 16.00 -10.71
CA PRO A 311 9.93 16.02 -11.99
C PRO A 311 9.40 14.65 -12.39
N THR A 312 8.20 14.64 -12.95
CA THR A 312 7.63 13.43 -13.59
C THR A 312 8.56 13.01 -14.74
N PRO A 313 8.84 11.70 -14.88
CA PRO A 313 9.64 11.21 -16.00
C PRO A 313 9.01 11.66 -17.33
N ARG A 314 9.82 12.23 -18.23
CA ARG A 314 9.36 12.55 -19.58
C ARG A 314 9.11 11.25 -20.33
N ARG A 315 8.00 11.20 -21.05
CA ARG A 315 7.67 10.09 -22.00
C ARG A 315 8.74 9.99 -23.10
#